data_286624da3fbb821f7e8bc59f18371b96
#
_entry.id   286624da3fbb821f7e8bc59f18371b96
#
_cell.length_a   1.000
_cell.length_b   1.000
_cell.length_c   1.000
_cell.angle_alpha   90.00
_cell.angle_beta   90.00
_cell.angle_gamma   90.00
#
_symmetry.space_group_name_H-M   'P 1'
#
loop_
_entity.id
_entity.type
_entity.pdbx_description
1 polymer ?
#
loop_
_entity_poly.entity_id
_entity_poly.type
_entity_poly.pdbx_seq_one_letter_code
_entity_poly.pdbx_strand_id
1 'polypeptide(L)'
;MAKKSTAIDVTQGVIWQQLLSLCVPIFFSSFFQQAYTLIGTYIVGQFGGKLALGGIQATMVLTELCIGFCVGVGAGCAVITGQYFGQHDDERLSRSVHTAMTLALVGGIVFSILGIVFVEPMLVLMNTPHELLAEGVAYARCYFAAMVAALLLNMGTALLRAVGDTRGPAVIIASGCLVNAVLDVIFVAVLHMEALGCGIAVALTICSNATMIVIRMMHAPGAWRLSLSKLGIDPGICKSMISCGLPLGFQSAAYSISNVLIQVSVNSFGADVTTAWGLSGRLDGIVWMVTEALGVSITTFSAQNFGARNYERMRKGYHTSLVLSFMLIGGLSAVLLVFSGPLSRLFVDDASISAYTTTILHFIAPFYAIFSIIENASGSIRGAGVSLQPMLLTIFGTVVLRVIWVFAIMPFDPSLEHLLLVYPVTWLITATMFTIYHHSGNWLGRATAQ
;
A
#
# COMPACT_ATOMS: atom_id res chain seq x y z
N MET A 1 13.24 -34.70 8.66
CA MET A 1 13.90 -33.38 8.42
C MET A 1 12.96 -32.26 8.85
N ALA A 2 13.26 -31.58 9.94
CA ALA A 2 12.45 -30.41 10.37
C ALA A 2 12.50 -29.35 9.27
N LYS A 3 11.35 -28.98 8.69
CA LYS A 3 11.26 -27.88 7.71
C LYS A 3 11.81 -26.62 8.40
N LYS A 4 12.94 -26.09 7.90
CA LYS A 4 13.48 -24.81 8.39
C LYS A 4 12.35 -23.77 8.40
N SER A 5 12.11 -23.18 9.56
CA SER A 5 11.15 -22.07 9.68
C SER A 5 11.54 -20.97 8.72
N THR A 6 10.60 -20.53 7.89
CA THR A 6 10.77 -19.38 6.99
C THR A 6 10.56 -18.05 7.71
N ALA A 7 10.05 -18.11 8.96
CA ALA A 7 9.89 -16.96 9.82
C ALA A 7 11.25 -16.38 10.25
N ILE A 8 11.39 -15.07 10.21
CA ILE A 8 12.59 -14.35 10.63
C ILE A 8 12.27 -13.67 11.96
N ASP A 9 12.95 -14.14 13.03
CA ASP A 9 12.97 -13.45 14.30
C ASP A 9 13.94 -12.26 14.22
N VAL A 10 13.39 -11.03 14.23
CA VAL A 10 14.20 -9.81 14.14
C VAL A 10 14.56 -9.23 15.52
N THR A 11 14.28 -9.95 16.59
CA THR A 11 14.69 -9.55 17.95
C THR A 11 16.17 -9.75 18.22
N GLN A 12 16.86 -10.54 17.37
CA GLN A 12 18.29 -10.87 17.48
C GLN A 12 19.00 -10.64 16.12
N GLY A 13 20.33 -10.61 16.14
CA GLY A 13 21.16 -10.51 14.93
C GLY A 13 21.43 -9.07 14.45
N VAL A 14 21.98 -8.92 13.24
CA VAL A 14 22.42 -7.64 12.69
C VAL A 14 21.24 -6.88 12.10
N ILE A 15 20.96 -5.67 12.59
CA ILE A 15 19.74 -4.90 12.31
C ILE A 15 19.57 -4.60 10.82
N TRP A 16 20.59 -4.06 10.15
CA TRP A 16 20.48 -3.66 8.74
C TRP A 16 20.24 -4.87 7.81
N GLN A 17 20.85 -6.03 8.12
CA GLN A 17 20.61 -7.25 7.34
C GLN A 17 19.18 -7.75 7.48
N GLN A 18 18.62 -7.65 8.68
CA GLN A 18 17.24 -8.04 8.93
C GLN A 18 16.25 -7.10 8.26
N LEU A 19 16.48 -5.79 8.35
CA LEU A 19 15.64 -4.81 7.65
C LEU A 19 15.66 -5.04 6.13
N LEU A 20 16.83 -5.27 5.53
CA LEU A 20 16.92 -5.59 4.09
C LEU A 20 16.30 -6.94 3.75
N SER A 21 16.45 -7.95 4.61
CA SER A 21 15.85 -9.27 4.39
C SER A 21 14.31 -9.24 4.41
N LEU A 22 13.71 -8.30 5.16
CA LEU A 22 12.29 -8.02 5.11
C LEU A 22 11.93 -7.16 3.88
N CYS A 23 12.68 -6.08 3.64
CA CYS A 23 12.40 -5.07 2.64
C CYS A 23 12.44 -5.62 1.20
N VAL A 24 13.50 -6.36 0.85
CA VAL A 24 13.71 -6.82 -0.53
C VAL A 24 12.55 -7.68 -1.05
N PRO A 25 12.05 -8.70 -0.33
CA PRO A 25 10.91 -9.46 -0.83
C PRO A 25 9.61 -8.64 -0.85
N ILE A 26 9.43 -7.67 0.06
CA ILE A 26 8.26 -6.78 0.05
C ILE A 26 8.29 -5.89 -1.18
N PHE A 27 9.44 -5.28 -1.49
CA PHE A 27 9.64 -4.51 -2.71
C PHE A 27 9.28 -5.32 -3.97
N PHE A 28 9.78 -6.55 -4.09
CA PHE A 28 9.44 -7.40 -5.22
C PHE A 28 7.94 -7.76 -5.27
N SER A 29 7.29 -7.93 -4.11
CA SER A 29 5.84 -8.12 -4.07
C SER A 29 5.09 -6.94 -4.69
N SER A 30 5.43 -5.71 -4.28
CA SER A 30 4.82 -4.47 -4.80
C SER A 30 5.17 -4.27 -6.28
N PHE A 31 6.40 -4.58 -6.68
CA PHE A 31 6.84 -4.51 -8.08
C PHE A 31 6.02 -5.44 -8.99
N PHE A 32 5.88 -6.72 -8.64
CA PHE A 32 5.08 -7.65 -9.43
C PHE A 32 3.59 -7.30 -9.41
N GLN A 33 3.09 -6.75 -8.31
CA GLN A 33 1.73 -6.24 -8.23
C GLN A 33 1.50 -5.06 -9.17
N GLN A 34 2.44 -4.14 -9.26
CA GLN A 34 2.38 -3.04 -10.21
C GLN A 34 2.53 -3.53 -11.67
N ALA A 35 3.42 -4.48 -11.88
CA ALA A 35 3.67 -5.04 -13.21
C ALA A 35 2.41 -5.71 -13.79
N TYR A 36 1.67 -6.52 -13.01
CA TYR A 36 0.46 -7.14 -13.55
C TYR A 36 -0.62 -6.11 -13.88
N THR A 37 -0.75 -5.04 -13.08
CA THR A 37 -1.69 -3.95 -13.36
C THR A 37 -1.35 -3.24 -14.68
N LEU A 38 -0.07 -2.99 -14.94
CA LEU A 38 0.39 -2.39 -16.20
C LEU A 38 0.17 -3.32 -17.40
N ILE A 39 0.46 -4.61 -17.25
CA ILE A 39 0.26 -5.62 -18.29
C ILE A 39 -1.23 -5.73 -18.63
N GLY A 40 -2.10 -5.85 -17.63
CA GLY A 40 -3.55 -5.89 -17.83
C GLY A 40 -4.07 -4.64 -18.52
N THR A 41 -3.65 -3.45 -18.08
CA THR A 41 -4.01 -2.18 -18.74
C THR A 41 -3.57 -2.14 -20.21
N TYR A 42 -2.36 -2.62 -20.51
CA TYR A 42 -1.86 -2.71 -21.87
C TYR A 42 -2.70 -3.66 -22.74
N ILE A 43 -2.99 -4.87 -22.24
CA ILE A 43 -3.77 -5.88 -22.98
C ILE A 43 -5.19 -5.36 -23.24
N VAL A 44 -5.85 -4.78 -22.22
CA VAL A 44 -7.19 -4.19 -22.40
C VAL A 44 -7.14 -3.00 -23.37
N GLY A 45 -6.12 -2.15 -23.31
CA GLY A 45 -5.98 -1.02 -24.21
C GLY A 45 -5.79 -1.43 -25.67
N GLN A 46 -5.08 -2.54 -25.94
CA GLN A 46 -4.84 -3.03 -27.30
C GLN A 46 -5.99 -3.88 -27.87
N PHE A 47 -6.62 -4.70 -27.04
CA PHE A 47 -7.57 -5.72 -27.49
C PHE A 47 -9.01 -5.51 -26.99
N GLY A 48 -9.20 -4.84 -25.84
CA GLY A 48 -10.51 -4.60 -25.23
C GLY A 48 -11.21 -3.34 -25.69
N GLY A 49 -10.49 -2.43 -26.36
CA GLY A 49 -11.05 -1.18 -26.87
C GLY A 49 -11.16 -0.03 -25.84
N LYS A 50 -11.53 1.15 -26.35
CA LYS A 50 -11.55 2.40 -25.54
C LYS A 50 -12.60 2.38 -24.43
N LEU A 51 -13.75 1.75 -24.67
CA LEU A 51 -14.84 1.72 -23.70
C LEU A 51 -14.48 0.82 -22.50
N ALA A 52 -13.90 -0.35 -22.76
CA ALA A 52 -13.43 -1.26 -21.71
C ALA A 52 -12.36 -0.60 -20.83
N LEU A 53 -11.35 0.01 -21.45
CA LEU A 53 -10.30 0.71 -20.72
C LEU A 53 -10.85 1.87 -19.90
N GLY A 54 -11.74 2.70 -20.49
CA GLY A 54 -12.38 3.81 -19.80
C GLY A 54 -13.27 3.37 -18.64
N GLY A 55 -14.04 2.29 -18.83
CA GLY A 55 -14.87 1.69 -17.78
C GLY A 55 -14.04 1.21 -16.60
N ILE A 56 -12.95 0.47 -16.83
CA ILE A 56 -12.03 0.02 -15.78
C ILE A 56 -11.44 1.22 -15.03
N GLN A 57 -10.97 2.25 -15.74
CA GLN A 57 -10.39 3.44 -15.13
C GLN A 57 -11.40 4.18 -14.24
N ALA A 58 -12.68 4.26 -14.64
CA ALA A 58 -13.74 4.88 -13.85
C ALA A 58 -13.97 4.18 -12.50
N THR A 59 -13.67 2.87 -12.40
CA THR A 59 -13.85 2.09 -11.17
C THR A 59 -12.64 2.15 -10.22
N MET A 60 -11.47 2.60 -10.71
CA MET A 60 -10.22 2.55 -9.93
C MET A 60 -10.31 3.31 -8.61
N VAL A 61 -10.87 4.51 -8.60
CA VAL A 61 -11.00 5.33 -7.38
C VAL A 61 -11.79 4.58 -6.30
N LEU A 62 -12.87 3.90 -6.70
CA LEU A 62 -13.74 3.17 -5.78
C LEU A 62 -13.04 1.92 -5.23
N THR A 63 -12.38 1.15 -6.09
CA THR A 63 -11.67 -0.07 -5.70
C THR A 63 -10.44 0.25 -4.84
N GLU A 64 -9.67 1.27 -5.18
CA GLU A 64 -8.51 1.70 -4.40
C GLU A 64 -8.88 2.20 -3.00
N LEU A 65 -9.98 2.94 -2.88
CA LEU A 65 -10.46 3.41 -1.58
C LEU A 65 -10.83 2.22 -0.66
N CYS A 66 -11.57 1.26 -1.19
CA CYS A 66 -11.95 0.05 -0.44
C CYS A 66 -10.72 -0.78 -0.04
N ILE A 67 -9.80 -1.01 -0.99
CA ILE A 67 -8.59 -1.80 -0.72
C ILE A 67 -7.69 -1.06 0.28
N GLY A 68 -7.44 0.23 0.07
CA GLY A 68 -6.59 1.03 0.95
C GLY A 68 -7.07 0.99 2.40
N PHE A 69 -8.38 1.08 2.61
CA PHE A 69 -8.98 0.92 3.94
C PHE A 69 -8.70 -0.47 4.53
N CYS A 70 -8.93 -1.53 3.74
CA CYS A 70 -8.72 -2.90 4.19
C CYS A 70 -7.24 -3.22 4.46
N VAL A 71 -6.33 -2.71 3.64
CA VAL A 71 -4.87 -2.83 3.83
C VAL A 71 -4.45 -2.13 5.14
N GLY A 72 -5.01 -0.95 5.43
CA GLY A 72 -4.76 -0.25 6.69
C GLY A 72 -5.20 -1.06 7.90
N VAL A 73 -6.40 -1.63 7.87
CA VAL A 73 -6.88 -2.52 8.94
C VAL A 73 -5.99 -3.76 9.06
N GLY A 74 -5.59 -4.37 7.95
CA GLY A 74 -4.66 -5.51 7.92
C GLY A 74 -3.30 -5.19 8.53
N ALA A 75 -2.78 -3.99 8.29
CA ALA A 75 -1.53 -3.53 8.91
C ALA A 75 -1.63 -3.46 10.44
N GLY A 76 -2.78 -3.03 10.98
CA GLY A 76 -3.02 -3.05 12.43
C GLY A 76 -3.06 -4.47 13.00
N CYS A 77 -3.70 -5.40 12.31
CA CYS A 77 -3.69 -6.82 12.68
C CYS A 77 -2.28 -7.41 12.67
N ALA A 78 -1.47 -7.06 11.67
CA ALA A 78 -0.08 -7.48 11.56
C ALA A 78 0.78 -6.96 12.72
N VAL A 79 0.57 -5.72 13.16
CA VAL A 79 1.28 -5.15 14.32
C VAL A 79 1.02 -5.96 15.58
N ILE A 80 -0.24 -6.22 15.92
CA ILE A 80 -0.62 -6.98 17.13
C ILE A 80 -0.08 -8.42 17.05
N THR A 81 -0.18 -9.06 15.89
CA THR A 81 0.37 -10.40 15.67
C THR A 81 1.89 -10.42 15.78
N GLY A 82 2.59 -9.41 15.22
CA GLY A 82 4.04 -9.26 15.33
C GLY A 82 4.51 -9.05 16.77
N GLN A 83 3.73 -8.33 17.59
CA GLN A 83 4.02 -8.16 19.01
C GLN A 83 3.93 -9.49 19.77
N TYR A 84 2.88 -10.31 19.56
CA TYR A 84 2.77 -11.63 20.17
C TYR A 84 3.85 -12.58 19.69
N PHE A 85 4.25 -12.50 18.41
CA PHE A 85 5.38 -13.25 17.90
C PHE A 85 6.69 -12.87 18.61
N GLY A 86 6.95 -11.58 18.81
CA GLY A 86 8.12 -11.11 19.55
C GLY A 86 8.11 -11.44 21.04
N GLN A 87 6.92 -11.57 21.65
CA GLN A 87 6.75 -12.02 23.04
C GLN A 87 7.01 -13.53 23.21
N HIS A 88 7.07 -14.30 22.11
CA HIS A 88 7.05 -15.77 22.12
C HIS A 88 5.81 -16.35 22.83
N ASP A 89 4.69 -15.64 22.79
CA ASP A 89 3.40 -16.09 23.34
C ASP A 89 2.63 -16.85 22.26
N ASP A 90 2.88 -18.15 22.18
CA ASP A 90 2.33 -19.04 21.17
C ASP A 90 0.80 -19.10 21.20
N GLU A 91 0.18 -18.98 22.37
CA GLU A 91 -1.28 -19.04 22.52
C GLU A 91 -1.94 -17.78 21.95
N ARG A 92 -1.47 -16.59 22.36
CA ARG A 92 -2.00 -15.32 21.85
C ARG A 92 -1.65 -15.13 20.39
N LEU A 93 -0.47 -15.57 19.95
CA LEU A 93 -0.09 -15.57 18.54
C LEU A 93 -1.08 -16.40 17.70
N SER A 94 -1.38 -17.61 18.12
CA SER A 94 -2.38 -18.45 17.44
C SER A 94 -3.75 -17.80 17.41
N ARG A 95 -4.24 -17.29 18.54
CA ARG A 95 -5.54 -16.59 18.61
C ARG A 95 -5.57 -15.34 17.71
N SER A 96 -4.47 -14.58 17.65
CA SER A 96 -4.38 -13.38 16.81
C SER A 96 -4.50 -13.71 15.32
N VAL A 97 -3.82 -14.76 14.85
CA VAL A 97 -3.90 -15.20 13.44
C VAL A 97 -5.33 -15.63 13.10
N HIS A 98 -5.99 -16.40 13.94
CA HIS A 98 -7.34 -16.88 13.69
C HIS A 98 -8.36 -15.73 13.74
N THR A 99 -8.24 -14.81 14.70
CA THR A 99 -9.09 -13.60 14.79
C THR A 99 -8.94 -12.73 13.55
N ALA A 100 -7.70 -12.45 13.11
CA ALA A 100 -7.45 -11.62 11.94
C ALA A 100 -8.01 -12.26 10.64
N MET A 101 -7.81 -13.57 10.44
CA MET A 101 -8.34 -14.27 9.27
C MET A 101 -9.87 -14.34 9.29
N THR A 102 -10.49 -14.46 10.48
CA THR A 102 -11.95 -14.40 10.61
C THR A 102 -12.48 -13.00 10.30
N LEU A 103 -11.79 -11.94 10.76
CA LEU A 103 -12.14 -10.56 10.40
C LEU A 103 -12.04 -10.31 8.90
N ALA A 104 -10.99 -10.86 8.25
CA ALA A 104 -10.84 -10.76 6.80
C ALA A 104 -11.98 -11.49 6.05
N LEU A 105 -12.39 -12.66 6.54
CA LEU A 105 -13.49 -13.42 5.95
C LEU A 105 -14.82 -12.66 6.07
N VAL A 106 -15.16 -12.22 7.30
CA VAL A 106 -16.42 -11.50 7.57
C VAL A 106 -16.43 -10.15 6.83
N GLY A 107 -15.35 -9.38 6.93
CA GLY A 107 -15.21 -8.12 6.22
C GLY A 107 -15.30 -8.31 4.70
N GLY A 108 -14.65 -9.35 4.17
CA GLY A 108 -14.71 -9.70 2.75
C GLY A 108 -16.12 -9.97 2.26
N ILE A 109 -16.92 -10.72 3.02
CA ILE A 109 -18.33 -10.97 2.69
C ILE A 109 -19.13 -9.66 2.69
N VAL A 110 -18.94 -8.82 3.72
CA VAL A 110 -19.65 -7.53 3.81
C VAL A 110 -19.29 -6.62 2.64
N PHE A 111 -17.98 -6.42 2.37
CA PHE A 111 -17.54 -5.58 1.26
C PHE A 111 -17.91 -6.16 -0.11
N SER A 112 -17.94 -7.48 -0.27
CA SER A 112 -18.40 -8.13 -1.50
C SER A 112 -19.86 -7.81 -1.78
N ILE A 113 -20.74 -8.02 -0.80
CA ILE A 113 -22.18 -7.74 -0.94
C ILE A 113 -22.43 -6.26 -1.21
N LEU A 114 -21.84 -5.38 -0.39
CA LEU A 114 -21.98 -3.93 -0.56
C LEU A 114 -21.44 -3.47 -1.92
N GLY A 115 -20.26 -3.94 -2.32
CA GLY A 115 -19.64 -3.57 -3.59
C GLY A 115 -20.50 -4.00 -4.80
N ILE A 116 -20.97 -5.24 -4.83
CA ILE A 116 -21.81 -5.74 -5.93
C ILE A 116 -23.13 -4.97 -6.04
N VAL A 117 -23.76 -4.66 -4.90
CA VAL A 117 -25.06 -3.96 -4.87
C VAL A 117 -24.92 -2.47 -5.20
N PHE A 118 -23.90 -1.82 -4.63
CA PHE A 118 -23.78 -0.37 -4.70
C PHE A 118 -22.84 0.15 -5.79
N VAL A 119 -22.08 -0.70 -6.52
CA VAL A 119 -21.14 -0.23 -7.54
C VAL A 119 -21.79 0.62 -8.63
N GLU A 120 -22.95 0.19 -9.15
CA GLU A 120 -23.65 0.91 -10.22
C GLU A 120 -24.18 2.28 -9.75
N PRO A 121 -24.93 2.39 -8.62
CA PRO A 121 -25.32 3.68 -8.05
C PRO A 121 -24.12 4.60 -7.76
N MET A 122 -23.00 4.03 -7.29
CA MET A 122 -21.82 4.85 -7.00
C MET A 122 -21.16 5.40 -8.27
N LEU A 123 -21.04 4.60 -9.33
CA LEU A 123 -20.52 5.08 -10.62
C LEU A 123 -21.41 6.15 -11.23
N VAL A 124 -22.75 6.02 -11.11
CA VAL A 124 -23.71 7.06 -11.54
C VAL A 124 -23.51 8.33 -10.71
N LEU A 125 -23.39 8.21 -9.38
CA LEU A 125 -23.14 9.35 -8.50
C LEU A 125 -21.82 10.08 -8.82
N MET A 126 -20.80 9.33 -9.28
CA MET A 126 -19.52 9.87 -9.72
C MET A 126 -19.60 10.53 -11.11
N ASN A 127 -20.80 10.64 -11.71
CA ASN A 127 -21.01 11.16 -13.07
C ASN A 127 -20.19 10.43 -14.15
N THR A 128 -20.04 9.12 -14.02
CA THR A 128 -19.40 8.28 -15.04
C THR A 128 -20.20 8.38 -16.35
N PRO A 129 -19.55 8.65 -17.51
CA PRO A 129 -20.22 8.71 -18.79
C PRO A 129 -21.03 7.43 -19.06
N HIS A 130 -22.26 7.60 -19.59
CA HIS A 130 -23.20 6.48 -19.76
C HIS A 130 -22.63 5.36 -20.65
N GLU A 131 -21.77 5.72 -21.60
CA GLU A 131 -21.09 4.78 -22.52
C GLU A 131 -20.09 3.85 -21.79
N LEU A 132 -19.50 4.32 -20.68
CA LEU A 132 -18.52 3.58 -19.88
C LEU A 132 -19.15 2.78 -18.74
N LEU A 133 -20.42 3.07 -18.41
CA LEU A 133 -21.05 2.55 -17.20
C LEU A 133 -21.18 1.02 -17.24
N ALA A 134 -21.62 0.47 -18.39
CA ALA A 134 -21.80 -0.98 -18.52
C ALA A 134 -20.49 -1.74 -18.33
N GLU A 135 -19.42 -1.30 -18.96
CA GLU A 135 -18.08 -1.92 -18.85
C GLU A 135 -17.50 -1.76 -17.44
N GLY A 136 -17.64 -0.56 -16.85
CA GLY A 136 -17.19 -0.32 -15.48
C GLY A 136 -17.92 -1.19 -14.46
N VAL A 137 -19.24 -1.31 -14.56
CA VAL A 137 -20.06 -2.16 -13.68
C VAL A 137 -19.69 -3.63 -13.85
N ALA A 138 -19.51 -4.11 -15.09
CA ALA A 138 -19.12 -5.49 -15.36
C ALA A 138 -17.76 -5.84 -14.71
N TYR A 139 -16.74 -5.01 -14.92
CA TYR A 139 -15.44 -5.18 -14.28
C TYR A 139 -15.52 -5.15 -12.75
N ALA A 140 -16.15 -4.10 -12.20
CA ALA A 140 -16.20 -3.90 -10.77
C ALA A 140 -17.00 -4.99 -10.04
N ARG A 141 -18.09 -5.51 -10.61
CA ARG A 141 -18.83 -6.65 -10.05
C ARG A 141 -17.96 -7.90 -9.93
N CYS A 142 -17.14 -8.21 -10.96
CA CYS A 142 -16.17 -9.31 -10.87
C CYS A 142 -15.16 -9.08 -9.76
N TYR A 143 -14.62 -7.85 -9.67
CA TYR A 143 -13.68 -7.47 -8.63
C TYR A 143 -14.27 -7.61 -7.22
N PHE A 144 -15.49 -7.08 -6.98
CA PHE A 144 -16.16 -7.19 -5.69
C PHE A 144 -16.62 -8.62 -5.38
N ALA A 145 -16.90 -9.44 -6.37
CA ALA A 145 -17.14 -10.88 -6.15
C ALA A 145 -15.90 -11.59 -5.59
N ALA A 146 -14.70 -11.17 -5.99
CA ALA A 146 -13.44 -11.68 -5.44
C ALA A 146 -12.98 -11.00 -4.14
N MET A 147 -13.76 -10.06 -3.56
CA MET A 147 -13.34 -9.26 -2.41
C MET A 147 -13.03 -10.12 -1.17
N VAL A 148 -13.75 -11.21 -0.95
CA VAL A 148 -13.44 -12.17 0.12
C VAL A 148 -12.01 -12.70 -0.05
N ALA A 149 -11.67 -13.14 -1.25
CA ALA A 149 -10.32 -13.62 -1.55
C ALA A 149 -9.28 -12.51 -1.45
N ALA A 150 -9.60 -11.28 -1.89
CA ALA A 150 -8.72 -10.12 -1.79
C ALA A 150 -8.38 -9.79 -0.32
N LEU A 151 -9.37 -9.79 0.57
CA LEU A 151 -9.13 -9.55 1.99
C LEU A 151 -8.34 -10.69 2.65
N LEU A 152 -8.62 -11.93 2.33
CA LEU A 152 -7.84 -13.08 2.81
C LEU A 152 -6.38 -13.02 2.31
N LEU A 153 -6.16 -12.65 1.05
CA LEU A 153 -4.83 -12.44 0.47
C LEU A 153 -4.06 -11.32 1.20
N ASN A 154 -4.68 -10.15 1.35
CA ASN A 154 -4.05 -9.00 2.01
C ASN A 154 -3.77 -9.29 3.49
N MET A 155 -4.74 -9.82 4.23
CA MET A 155 -4.59 -10.16 5.64
C MET A 155 -3.54 -11.26 5.83
N GLY A 156 -3.61 -12.36 5.08
CA GLY A 156 -2.64 -13.45 5.17
C GLY A 156 -1.22 -12.99 4.82
N THR A 157 -1.07 -12.13 3.81
CA THR A 157 0.22 -11.50 3.46
C THR A 157 0.74 -10.64 4.62
N ALA A 158 -0.11 -9.82 5.23
CA ALA A 158 0.26 -8.97 6.36
C ALA A 158 0.68 -9.79 7.59
N LEU A 159 -0.04 -10.86 7.91
CA LEU A 159 0.29 -11.78 9.01
C LEU A 159 1.60 -12.54 8.78
N LEU A 160 1.83 -13.04 7.55
CA LEU A 160 3.09 -13.70 7.19
C LEU A 160 4.27 -12.72 7.31
N ARG A 161 4.12 -11.47 6.85
CA ARG A 161 5.13 -10.42 7.03
C ARG A 161 5.38 -10.12 8.52
N ALA A 162 4.34 -10.11 9.35
CA ALA A 162 4.44 -9.87 10.79
C ALA A 162 5.31 -10.89 11.53
N VAL A 163 5.30 -12.16 11.09
CA VAL A 163 6.18 -13.21 11.61
C VAL A 163 7.51 -13.33 10.85
N GLY A 164 7.79 -12.38 9.92
CA GLY A 164 9.03 -12.31 9.16
C GLY A 164 9.06 -13.18 7.89
N ASP A 165 7.99 -13.91 7.55
CA ASP A 165 7.92 -14.63 6.28
C ASP A 165 7.49 -13.68 5.14
N THR A 166 8.44 -12.91 4.62
CA THR A 166 8.21 -11.99 3.51
C THR A 166 8.42 -12.65 2.14
N ARG A 167 9.23 -13.71 2.06
CA ARG A 167 9.55 -14.39 0.79
C ARG A 167 8.37 -15.18 0.23
N GLY A 168 7.59 -15.82 1.11
CA GLY A 168 6.43 -16.61 0.70
C GLY A 168 5.40 -15.81 -0.08
N PRO A 169 4.87 -14.72 0.51
CA PRO A 169 3.98 -13.82 -0.22
C PRO A 169 4.57 -13.26 -1.51
N ALA A 170 5.85 -12.89 -1.51
CA ALA A 170 6.51 -12.36 -2.71
C ALA A 170 6.50 -13.34 -3.88
N VAL A 171 6.82 -14.61 -3.63
CA VAL A 171 6.79 -15.67 -4.66
C VAL A 171 5.36 -15.92 -5.15
N ILE A 172 4.37 -15.94 -4.25
CA ILE A 172 2.96 -16.15 -4.61
C ILE A 172 2.47 -15.00 -5.48
N ILE A 173 2.73 -13.75 -5.11
CA ILE A 173 2.32 -12.59 -5.89
C ILE A 173 3.03 -12.56 -7.26
N ALA A 174 4.32 -12.89 -7.30
CA ALA A 174 5.07 -12.99 -8.56
C ALA A 174 4.49 -14.06 -9.49
N SER A 175 4.14 -15.24 -8.96
CA SER A 175 3.45 -16.28 -9.77
C SER A 175 2.07 -15.83 -10.24
N GLY A 176 1.34 -15.10 -9.39
CA GLY A 176 0.05 -14.49 -9.75
C GLY A 176 0.15 -13.50 -10.88
N CYS A 177 1.23 -12.72 -10.97
CA CYS A 177 1.49 -11.82 -12.10
C CYS A 177 1.51 -12.56 -13.45
N LEU A 178 2.20 -13.70 -13.49
CA LEU A 178 2.26 -14.53 -14.71
C LEU A 178 0.88 -15.15 -15.03
N VAL A 179 0.18 -15.65 -14.02
CA VAL A 179 -1.17 -16.21 -14.18
C VAL A 179 -2.12 -15.14 -14.71
N ASN A 180 -2.10 -13.94 -14.14
CA ASN A 180 -2.94 -12.84 -14.60
C ASN A 180 -2.67 -12.46 -16.05
N ALA A 181 -1.40 -12.30 -16.44
CA ALA A 181 -1.05 -11.96 -17.81
C ALA A 181 -1.57 -13.01 -18.81
N VAL A 182 -1.46 -14.31 -18.49
CA VAL A 182 -2.00 -15.39 -19.33
C VAL A 182 -3.53 -15.32 -19.40
N LEU A 183 -4.21 -15.12 -18.27
CA LEU A 183 -5.66 -15.02 -18.23
C LEU A 183 -6.19 -13.78 -18.96
N ASP A 184 -5.51 -12.63 -18.85
CA ASP A 184 -5.86 -11.42 -19.60
C ASP A 184 -5.75 -11.66 -21.12
N VAL A 185 -4.67 -12.32 -21.58
CA VAL A 185 -4.55 -12.70 -23.01
C VAL A 185 -5.70 -13.62 -23.43
N ILE A 186 -6.03 -14.63 -22.63
CA ILE A 186 -7.10 -15.57 -22.97
C ILE A 186 -8.45 -14.87 -23.01
N PHE A 187 -8.84 -14.15 -21.95
CA PHE A 187 -10.18 -13.58 -21.86
C PHE A 187 -10.36 -12.31 -22.69
N VAL A 188 -9.35 -11.44 -22.76
CA VAL A 188 -9.47 -10.15 -23.44
C VAL A 188 -9.04 -10.27 -24.92
N ALA A 189 -7.86 -10.86 -25.20
CA ALA A 189 -7.34 -10.89 -26.57
C ALA A 189 -7.92 -12.03 -27.42
N VAL A 190 -8.15 -13.24 -26.85
CA VAL A 190 -8.62 -14.40 -27.60
C VAL A 190 -10.16 -14.50 -27.57
N LEU A 191 -10.77 -14.36 -26.39
CA LEU A 191 -12.22 -14.49 -26.21
C LEU A 191 -12.99 -13.20 -26.43
N HIS A 192 -12.30 -12.06 -26.58
CA HIS A 192 -12.86 -10.72 -26.80
C HIS A 192 -13.92 -10.31 -25.77
N MET A 193 -13.68 -10.64 -24.48
CA MET A 193 -14.61 -10.34 -23.37
C MET A 193 -14.46 -8.93 -22.79
N GLU A 194 -13.63 -8.07 -23.40
CA GLU A 194 -13.48 -6.65 -23.03
C GLU A 194 -13.18 -6.45 -21.54
N ALA A 195 -13.88 -5.50 -20.85
CA ALA A 195 -13.68 -5.25 -19.42
C ALA A 195 -14.12 -6.40 -18.53
N LEU A 196 -15.15 -7.15 -18.92
CA LEU A 196 -15.58 -8.35 -18.18
C LEU A 196 -14.47 -9.39 -18.16
N GLY A 197 -13.76 -9.60 -19.27
CA GLY A 197 -12.64 -10.55 -19.37
C GLY A 197 -11.50 -10.20 -18.42
N CYS A 198 -11.13 -8.93 -18.38
CA CYS A 198 -10.14 -8.43 -17.44
C CYS A 198 -10.60 -8.60 -15.98
N GLY A 199 -11.87 -8.29 -15.68
CA GLY A 199 -12.45 -8.49 -14.35
C GLY A 199 -12.39 -9.95 -13.89
N ILE A 200 -12.71 -10.90 -14.76
CA ILE A 200 -12.61 -12.34 -14.48
C ILE A 200 -11.15 -12.76 -14.27
N ALA A 201 -10.21 -12.29 -15.12
CA ALA A 201 -8.80 -12.61 -14.98
C ALA A 201 -8.22 -12.14 -13.64
N VAL A 202 -8.53 -10.90 -13.26
CA VAL A 202 -8.14 -10.33 -11.95
C VAL A 202 -8.77 -11.13 -10.81
N ALA A 203 -10.07 -11.43 -10.87
CA ALA A 203 -10.77 -12.19 -9.83
C ALA A 203 -10.17 -13.59 -9.63
N LEU A 204 -9.90 -14.32 -10.70
CA LEU A 204 -9.29 -15.65 -10.65
C LEU A 204 -7.86 -15.59 -10.11
N THR A 205 -7.09 -14.58 -10.49
CA THR A 205 -5.73 -14.35 -9.97
C THR A 205 -5.75 -14.10 -8.46
N ILE A 206 -6.63 -13.22 -8.00
CA ILE A 206 -6.80 -12.93 -6.57
C ILE A 206 -7.20 -14.19 -5.80
N CYS A 207 -8.17 -14.97 -6.32
CA CYS A 207 -8.61 -16.22 -5.71
C CYS A 207 -7.48 -17.26 -5.65
N SER A 208 -6.69 -17.39 -6.70
CA SER A 208 -5.52 -18.28 -6.75
C SER A 208 -4.47 -17.87 -5.70
N ASN A 209 -4.09 -16.59 -5.68
CA ASN A 209 -3.11 -16.07 -4.73
C ASN A 209 -3.60 -16.22 -3.27
N ALA A 210 -4.87 -15.91 -3.00
CA ALA A 210 -5.46 -16.08 -1.69
C ALA A 210 -5.43 -17.55 -1.23
N THR A 211 -5.78 -18.47 -2.13
CA THR A 211 -5.72 -19.91 -1.86
C THR A 211 -4.30 -20.35 -1.52
N MET A 212 -3.30 -19.90 -2.29
CA MET A 212 -1.89 -20.22 -2.03
C MET A 212 -1.41 -19.64 -0.69
N ILE A 213 -1.80 -18.42 -0.32
CA ILE A 213 -1.48 -17.82 0.98
C ILE A 213 -2.12 -18.63 2.12
N VAL A 214 -3.40 -18.97 2.00
CA VAL A 214 -4.11 -19.78 3.02
C VAL A 214 -3.45 -21.15 3.18
N ILE A 215 -3.16 -21.84 2.07
CA ILE A 215 -2.46 -23.13 2.08
C ILE A 215 -1.08 -23.00 2.77
N ARG A 216 -0.32 -21.94 2.44
CA ARG A 216 0.97 -21.67 3.09
C ARG A 216 0.81 -21.51 4.59
N MET A 217 -0.17 -20.73 5.05
CA MET A 217 -0.45 -20.55 6.47
C MET A 217 -0.91 -21.84 7.16
N MET A 218 -1.69 -22.68 6.47
CA MET A 218 -2.10 -24.00 7.01
C MET A 218 -0.95 -24.98 7.15
N HIS A 219 0.13 -24.85 6.37
CA HIS A 219 1.32 -25.69 6.42
C HIS A 219 2.48 -25.02 7.17
N ALA A 220 2.24 -23.89 7.83
CA ALA A 220 3.25 -23.17 8.59
C ALA A 220 3.77 -24.01 9.76
N PRO A 221 5.09 -23.95 10.05
CA PRO A 221 5.65 -24.54 11.24
C PRO A 221 5.48 -23.59 12.43
N GLY A 222 4.81 -23.99 13.49
CA GLY A 222 4.71 -23.20 14.72
C GLY A 222 3.31 -22.69 15.04
N ALA A 223 3.22 -21.84 16.05
CA ALA A 223 1.96 -21.37 16.64
C ALA A 223 1.11 -20.48 15.70
N TRP A 224 1.72 -19.86 14.70
CA TRP A 224 1.03 -19.05 13.68
C TRP A 224 0.41 -19.88 12.54
N ARG A 225 0.39 -21.20 12.69
CA ARG A 225 -0.29 -22.11 11.76
C ARG A 225 -1.80 -21.87 11.77
N LEU A 226 -2.36 -21.61 10.59
CA LEU A 226 -3.80 -21.47 10.42
C LEU A 226 -4.48 -22.85 10.47
N SER A 227 -5.53 -22.97 11.28
CA SER A 227 -6.41 -24.13 11.33
C SER A 227 -7.85 -23.67 11.15
N LEU A 228 -8.53 -24.17 10.13
CA LEU A 228 -9.90 -23.76 9.82
C LEU A 228 -10.89 -24.08 10.97
N SER A 229 -10.59 -25.12 11.75
CA SER A 229 -11.41 -25.48 12.93
C SER A 229 -11.25 -24.55 14.13
N LYS A 230 -10.22 -23.70 14.13
CA LYS A 230 -9.94 -22.72 15.19
C LYS A 230 -10.33 -21.29 14.80
N LEU A 231 -10.95 -21.10 13.59
CA LEU A 231 -11.44 -19.80 13.19
C LEU A 231 -12.46 -19.30 14.21
N GLY A 232 -12.27 -18.09 14.67
CA GLY A 232 -13.10 -17.44 15.67
C GLY A 232 -12.55 -16.06 16.02
N ILE A 233 -13.33 -15.28 16.74
CA ILE A 233 -12.98 -13.93 17.15
C ILE A 233 -12.70 -13.94 18.66
N ASP A 234 -11.47 -13.65 19.06
CA ASP A 234 -11.15 -13.29 20.43
C ASP A 234 -11.49 -11.80 20.64
N PRO A 235 -12.45 -11.46 21.52
CA PRO A 235 -12.92 -10.06 21.66
C PRO A 235 -11.82 -9.08 22.10
N GLY A 236 -10.89 -9.53 22.95
CA GLY A 236 -9.80 -8.69 23.45
C GLY A 236 -8.78 -8.37 22.35
N ILE A 237 -8.36 -9.42 21.63
CA ILE A 237 -7.43 -9.30 20.51
C ILE A 237 -8.09 -8.52 19.36
N CYS A 238 -9.35 -8.78 19.04
CA CYS A 238 -10.11 -8.06 18.04
C CYS A 238 -10.17 -6.56 18.34
N LYS A 239 -10.47 -6.19 19.59
CA LYS A 239 -10.49 -4.78 20.01
C LYS A 239 -9.13 -4.12 19.78
N SER A 240 -8.04 -4.78 20.14
CA SER A 240 -6.67 -4.26 19.94
C SER A 240 -6.34 -4.11 18.45
N MET A 241 -6.70 -5.08 17.62
CA MET A 241 -6.50 -5.06 16.17
C MET A 241 -7.29 -3.93 15.50
N ILE A 242 -8.56 -3.76 15.85
CA ILE A 242 -9.41 -2.69 15.32
C ILE A 242 -8.91 -1.32 15.80
N SER A 243 -8.56 -1.19 17.07
CA SER A 243 -8.00 0.06 17.61
C SER A 243 -6.71 0.48 16.93
N CYS A 244 -5.87 -0.48 16.54
CA CYS A 244 -4.64 -0.22 15.80
C CYS A 244 -4.90 -0.02 14.30
N GLY A 245 -5.77 -0.83 13.69
CA GLY A 245 -5.97 -0.88 12.25
C GLY A 245 -6.94 0.17 11.70
N LEU A 246 -8.00 0.48 12.43
CA LEU A 246 -9.00 1.44 11.98
C LEU A 246 -8.42 2.84 11.68
N PRO A 247 -7.56 3.42 12.54
CA PRO A 247 -6.90 4.67 12.22
C PRO A 247 -6.08 4.60 10.94
N LEU A 248 -5.39 3.49 10.68
CA LEU A 248 -4.60 3.31 9.46
C LEU A 248 -5.47 3.21 8.19
N GLY A 249 -6.64 2.56 8.30
CA GLY A 249 -7.62 2.54 7.23
C GLY A 249 -8.14 3.93 6.89
N PHE A 250 -8.50 4.72 7.89
CA PHE A 250 -8.90 6.12 7.69
C PHE A 250 -7.77 6.99 7.14
N GLN A 251 -6.53 6.79 7.60
CA GLN A 251 -5.37 7.48 7.05
C GLN A 251 -5.21 7.22 5.55
N SER A 252 -5.33 5.96 5.12
CA SER A 252 -5.22 5.58 3.70
C SER A 252 -6.33 6.23 2.86
N ALA A 253 -7.57 6.21 3.34
CA ALA A 253 -8.70 6.86 2.66
C ALA A 253 -8.51 8.37 2.54
N ALA A 254 -8.08 9.03 3.61
CA ALA A 254 -7.81 10.47 3.61
C ALA A 254 -6.68 10.84 2.64
N TYR A 255 -5.65 10.00 2.54
CA TYR A 255 -4.56 10.19 1.60
C TYR A 255 -5.04 10.11 0.14
N SER A 256 -5.88 9.12 -0.18
CA SER A 256 -6.48 8.98 -1.52
C SER A 256 -7.31 10.21 -1.90
N ILE A 257 -8.13 10.72 -0.99
CA ILE A 257 -8.92 11.95 -1.20
C ILE A 257 -8.01 13.16 -1.46
N SER A 258 -6.92 13.29 -0.69
CA SER A 258 -5.94 14.36 -0.88
C SER A 258 -5.26 14.30 -2.25
N ASN A 259 -4.94 13.10 -2.74
CA ASN A 259 -4.33 12.93 -4.05
C ASN A 259 -5.32 13.29 -5.18
N VAL A 260 -6.61 12.96 -5.04
CA VAL A 260 -7.65 13.40 -5.99
C VAL A 260 -7.73 14.93 -6.06
N LEU A 261 -7.66 15.62 -4.92
CA LEU A 261 -7.67 17.10 -4.89
C LEU A 261 -6.49 17.70 -5.66
N ILE A 262 -5.28 17.16 -5.46
CA ILE A 262 -4.10 17.59 -6.22
C ILE A 262 -4.28 17.29 -7.71
N GLN A 263 -4.80 16.11 -8.07
CA GLN A 263 -5.05 15.74 -9.47
C GLN A 263 -6.01 16.71 -10.15
N VAL A 264 -7.08 17.15 -9.47
CA VAL A 264 -8.00 18.16 -9.98
C VAL A 264 -7.27 19.48 -10.26
N SER A 265 -6.38 19.89 -9.35
CA SER A 265 -5.56 21.09 -9.53
C SER A 265 -4.58 20.94 -10.70
N VAL A 266 -3.94 19.78 -10.86
CA VAL A 266 -3.05 19.50 -12.01
C VAL A 266 -3.82 19.56 -13.32
N ASN A 267 -5.03 19.00 -13.38
CA ASN A 267 -5.85 18.99 -14.59
C ASN A 267 -6.20 20.41 -15.08
N SER A 268 -6.25 21.41 -14.19
CA SER A 268 -6.54 22.80 -14.57
C SER A 268 -5.42 23.46 -15.37
N PHE A 269 -4.19 22.90 -15.36
CA PHE A 269 -3.05 23.39 -16.15
C PHE A 269 -3.02 22.88 -17.60
N GLY A 270 -3.98 22.04 -17.99
CA GLY A 270 -4.12 21.53 -19.35
C GLY A 270 -3.54 20.14 -19.58
N ALA A 271 -3.70 19.65 -20.83
CA ALA A 271 -3.44 18.26 -21.19
C ALA A 271 -1.95 17.86 -21.06
N ASP A 272 -1.03 18.73 -21.47
CA ASP A 272 0.41 18.45 -21.45
C ASP A 272 0.91 18.28 -20.03
N VAL A 273 0.51 19.16 -19.11
CA VAL A 273 0.87 19.09 -17.69
C VAL A 273 0.24 17.85 -17.03
N THR A 274 -1.02 17.54 -17.34
CA THR A 274 -1.69 16.35 -16.84
C THR A 274 -0.99 15.06 -17.30
N THR A 275 -0.58 15.02 -18.57
CA THR A 275 0.16 13.89 -19.14
C THR A 275 1.55 13.76 -18.49
N ALA A 276 2.25 14.88 -18.33
CA ALA A 276 3.55 14.94 -17.68
C ALA A 276 3.48 14.50 -16.20
N TRP A 277 2.41 14.89 -15.50
CA TRP A 277 2.14 14.45 -14.12
C TRP A 277 1.98 12.93 -14.04
N GLY A 278 1.16 12.34 -14.91
CA GLY A 278 0.98 10.89 -14.99
C GLY A 278 2.27 10.15 -15.33
N LEU A 279 3.10 10.72 -16.21
CA LEU A 279 4.41 10.15 -16.56
C LEU A 279 5.39 10.23 -15.38
N SER A 280 5.44 11.36 -14.68
CA SER A 280 6.26 11.52 -13.47
C SER A 280 5.89 10.49 -12.42
N GLY A 281 4.59 10.24 -12.18
CA GLY A 281 4.12 9.23 -11.24
C GLY A 281 4.45 7.78 -11.63
N ARG A 282 4.67 7.51 -12.92
CA ARG A 282 5.19 6.20 -13.38
C ARG A 282 6.69 6.07 -13.13
N LEU A 283 7.44 7.14 -13.33
CA LEU A 283 8.89 7.15 -13.14
C LEU A 283 9.28 7.08 -11.65
N ASP A 284 8.58 7.79 -10.80
CA ASP A 284 8.83 7.79 -9.35
C ASP A 284 8.19 6.60 -8.60
N GLY A 285 7.36 5.81 -9.28
CA GLY A 285 6.70 4.64 -8.71
C GLY A 285 7.66 3.67 -8.01
N ILE A 286 8.89 3.51 -8.52
CA ILE A 286 9.93 2.68 -7.89
C ILE A 286 10.33 3.25 -6.53
N VAL A 287 10.42 4.57 -6.40
CA VAL A 287 10.75 5.25 -5.13
C VAL A 287 9.68 4.95 -4.09
N TRP A 288 8.41 5.03 -4.50
CA TRP A 288 7.27 4.72 -3.62
C TRP A 288 7.24 3.26 -3.18
N MET A 289 7.55 2.31 -4.08
CA MET A 289 7.64 0.87 -3.72
C MET A 289 8.75 0.61 -2.69
N VAL A 290 9.92 1.26 -2.83
CA VAL A 290 11.02 1.14 -1.84
C VAL A 290 10.62 1.77 -0.52
N THR A 291 9.97 2.94 -0.55
CA THR A 291 9.50 3.64 0.64
C THR A 291 8.48 2.80 1.42
N GLU A 292 7.49 2.23 0.74
CA GLU A 292 6.51 1.31 1.31
C GLU A 292 7.19 0.08 1.92
N ALA A 293 8.09 -0.56 1.18
CA ALA A 293 8.79 -1.76 1.65
C ALA A 293 9.61 -1.50 2.92
N LEU A 294 10.28 -0.35 3.01
CA LEU A 294 11.01 0.08 4.21
C LEU A 294 10.03 0.40 5.36
N GLY A 295 8.93 1.09 5.10
CA GLY A 295 7.89 1.41 6.08
C GLY A 295 7.27 0.16 6.71
N VAL A 296 6.94 -0.86 5.89
CA VAL A 296 6.43 -2.15 6.38
C VAL A 296 7.51 -2.90 7.15
N SER A 297 8.78 -2.86 6.70
CA SER A 297 9.89 -3.54 7.34
C SER A 297 10.19 -2.98 8.72
N ILE A 298 10.24 -1.66 8.88
CA ILE A 298 10.44 -1.03 10.19
C ILE A 298 9.24 -1.23 11.11
N THR A 299 8.01 -1.28 10.59
CA THR A 299 6.81 -1.61 11.37
C THR A 299 6.91 -3.02 11.94
N THR A 300 7.23 -4.02 11.12
CA THR A 300 7.42 -5.41 11.53
C THR A 300 8.56 -5.55 12.54
N PHE A 301 9.71 -4.92 12.24
CA PHE A 301 10.87 -4.92 13.14
C PHE A 301 10.52 -4.31 14.51
N SER A 302 9.81 -3.17 14.51
CA SER A 302 9.41 -2.50 15.74
C SER A 302 8.37 -3.30 16.50
N ALA A 303 7.39 -3.93 15.84
CA ALA A 303 6.36 -4.74 16.48
C ALA A 303 6.97 -5.96 17.23
N GLN A 304 7.86 -6.70 16.58
CA GLN A 304 8.51 -7.83 17.23
C GLN A 304 9.41 -7.40 18.40
N ASN A 305 10.21 -6.34 18.23
CA ASN A 305 11.09 -5.83 19.28
C ASN A 305 10.30 -5.19 20.45
N PHE A 306 9.18 -4.54 20.16
CA PHE A 306 8.26 -4.05 21.20
C PHE A 306 7.68 -5.19 22.01
N GLY A 307 7.20 -6.24 21.33
CA GLY A 307 6.72 -7.46 22.00
C GLY A 307 7.78 -8.10 22.90
N ALA A 308 9.02 -8.21 22.42
CA ALA A 308 10.17 -8.68 23.18
C ALA A 308 10.65 -7.72 24.28
N ARG A 309 10.03 -6.57 24.47
CA ARG A 309 10.44 -5.47 25.36
C ARG A 309 11.86 -4.95 25.10
N ASN A 310 12.35 -5.11 23.87
CA ASN A 310 13.69 -4.67 23.47
C ASN A 310 13.63 -3.26 22.85
N TYR A 311 13.28 -2.27 23.68
CA TYR A 311 13.07 -0.88 23.24
C TYR A 311 14.34 -0.21 22.73
N GLU A 312 15.51 -0.58 23.26
CA GLU A 312 16.80 -0.06 22.78
C GLU A 312 17.08 -0.51 21.35
N ARG A 313 16.84 -1.80 21.06
CA ARG A 313 16.99 -2.33 19.71
C ARG A 313 15.99 -1.73 18.73
N MET A 314 14.77 -1.45 19.18
CA MET A 314 13.76 -0.77 18.40
C MET A 314 14.22 0.65 18.00
N ARG A 315 14.83 1.43 18.92
CA ARG A 315 15.41 2.74 18.61
C ARG A 315 16.58 2.63 17.62
N LYS A 316 17.49 1.68 17.82
CA LYS A 316 18.59 1.42 16.88
C LYS A 316 18.07 1.02 15.50
N GLY A 317 16.99 0.21 15.46
CA GLY A 317 16.31 -0.16 14.22
C GLY A 317 15.76 1.03 13.46
N TYR A 318 15.12 1.97 14.14
CA TYR A 318 14.65 3.22 13.55
C TYR A 318 15.79 4.01 12.89
N HIS A 319 16.89 4.27 13.60
CA HIS A 319 18.02 4.98 13.05
C HIS A 319 18.69 4.25 11.87
N THR A 320 18.83 2.93 11.97
CA THR A 320 19.37 2.11 10.87
C THR A 320 18.45 2.15 9.65
N SER A 321 17.14 2.08 9.85
CA SER A 321 16.15 2.18 8.77
C SER A 321 16.18 3.55 8.11
N LEU A 322 16.33 4.64 8.88
CA LEU A 322 16.52 5.98 8.32
C LEU A 322 17.76 6.07 7.42
N VAL A 323 18.90 5.56 7.89
CA VAL A 323 20.14 5.57 7.08
C VAL A 323 19.95 4.76 5.79
N LEU A 324 19.35 3.59 5.86
CA LEU A 324 19.03 2.78 4.68
C LEU A 324 18.07 3.51 3.73
N SER A 325 17.06 4.18 4.27
CA SER A 325 16.10 4.96 3.48
C SER A 325 16.80 6.12 2.77
N PHE A 326 17.63 6.88 3.46
CA PHE A 326 18.39 7.98 2.85
C PHE A 326 19.34 7.49 1.75
N MET A 327 19.99 6.33 1.94
CA MET A 327 20.87 5.76 0.92
C MET A 327 20.08 5.26 -0.30
N LEU A 328 19.02 4.47 -0.09
CA LEU A 328 18.27 3.87 -1.19
C LEU A 328 17.39 4.90 -1.91
N ILE A 329 16.59 5.66 -1.17
CA ILE A 329 15.68 6.64 -1.75
C ILE A 329 16.46 7.85 -2.29
N GLY A 330 17.48 8.31 -1.57
CA GLY A 330 18.37 9.39 -2.05
C GLY A 330 19.13 8.99 -3.31
N GLY A 331 19.62 7.74 -3.39
CA GLY A 331 20.24 7.21 -4.59
C GLY A 331 19.27 7.15 -5.78
N LEU A 332 18.05 6.64 -5.57
CA LEU A 332 17.02 6.63 -6.62
C LEU A 332 16.62 8.04 -7.03
N SER A 333 16.46 8.96 -6.08
CA SER A 333 16.18 10.38 -6.36
C SER A 333 17.26 11.01 -7.22
N ALA A 334 18.53 10.74 -6.92
CA ALA A 334 19.66 11.23 -7.72
C ALA A 334 19.62 10.68 -9.15
N VAL A 335 19.29 9.39 -9.32
CA VAL A 335 19.09 8.80 -10.65
C VAL A 335 17.94 9.47 -11.40
N LEU A 336 16.79 9.70 -10.75
CA LEU A 336 15.68 10.40 -11.37
C LEU A 336 16.03 11.84 -11.75
N LEU A 337 16.79 12.56 -10.92
CA LEU A 337 17.23 13.92 -11.23
C LEU A 337 18.16 13.98 -12.44
N VAL A 338 19.14 13.07 -12.51
CA VAL A 338 20.12 13.05 -13.61
C VAL A 338 19.50 12.55 -14.92
N PHE A 339 18.61 11.56 -14.85
CA PHE A 339 18.09 10.88 -16.03
C PHE A 339 16.63 11.20 -16.35
N SER A 340 15.99 12.18 -15.67
CA SER A 340 14.58 12.55 -15.90
C SER A 340 14.29 12.86 -17.37
N GLY A 341 15.13 13.64 -18.05
CA GLY A 341 14.99 13.98 -19.46
C GLY A 341 15.10 12.76 -20.39
N PRO A 342 16.20 11.99 -20.37
CA PRO A 342 16.29 10.74 -21.11
C PRO A 342 15.17 9.75 -20.82
N LEU A 343 14.78 9.57 -19.54
CA LEU A 343 13.72 8.65 -19.15
C LEU A 343 12.35 9.07 -19.68
N SER A 344 12.03 10.38 -19.62
CA SER A 344 10.75 10.88 -20.15
C SER A 344 10.62 10.65 -21.65
N ARG A 345 11.70 10.85 -22.41
CA ARG A 345 11.75 10.63 -23.86
C ARG A 345 11.61 9.17 -24.29
N LEU A 346 11.84 8.21 -23.40
CA LEU A 346 11.56 6.79 -23.70
C LEU A 346 10.06 6.50 -23.78
N PHE A 347 9.23 7.35 -23.18
CA PHE A 347 7.77 7.14 -23.11
C PHE A 347 6.99 8.09 -24.04
N VAL A 348 7.53 9.29 -24.30
CA VAL A 348 6.83 10.34 -25.05
C VAL A 348 7.84 11.09 -25.91
N ASP A 349 7.56 11.20 -27.22
CA ASP A 349 8.38 11.98 -28.17
C ASP A 349 8.11 13.50 -28.12
N ASP A 350 7.09 13.95 -27.36
CA ASP A 350 6.73 15.36 -27.24
C ASP A 350 7.69 16.09 -26.29
N ALA A 351 8.33 17.14 -26.82
CA ALA A 351 9.31 17.93 -26.09
C ALA A 351 8.67 18.75 -24.93
N SER A 352 7.42 19.20 -25.08
CA SER A 352 6.69 19.95 -24.06
C SER A 352 6.39 19.05 -22.85
N ILE A 353 5.82 17.88 -23.08
CA ILE A 353 5.53 16.89 -22.03
C ILE A 353 6.80 16.44 -21.33
N SER A 354 7.88 16.19 -22.09
CA SER A 354 9.18 15.83 -21.51
C SER A 354 9.76 16.94 -20.63
N ALA A 355 9.61 18.20 -21.03
CA ALA A 355 10.06 19.37 -20.24
C ALA A 355 9.27 19.49 -18.93
N TYR A 356 7.91 19.40 -18.99
CA TYR A 356 7.10 19.41 -17.77
C TYR A 356 7.40 18.23 -16.85
N THR A 357 7.57 17.03 -17.38
CA THR A 357 7.96 15.84 -16.59
C THR A 357 9.28 16.06 -15.86
N THR A 358 10.27 16.61 -16.54
CA THR A 358 11.57 16.96 -15.97
C THR A 358 11.42 18.01 -14.87
N THR A 359 10.64 19.06 -15.10
CA THR A 359 10.36 20.09 -14.11
C THR A 359 9.71 19.50 -12.86
N ILE A 360 8.66 18.67 -13.01
CA ILE A 360 7.95 18.02 -11.90
C ILE A 360 8.92 17.18 -11.07
N LEU A 361 9.73 16.33 -11.72
CA LEU A 361 10.69 15.48 -11.03
C LEU A 361 11.79 16.28 -10.32
N HIS A 362 12.31 17.36 -10.94
CA HIS A 362 13.31 18.22 -10.31
C HIS A 362 12.79 18.96 -9.07
N PHE A 363 11.48 19.30 -9.04
CA PHE A 363 10.86 19.91 -7.87
C PHE A 363 10.64 18.90 -6.73
N ILE A 364 10.20 17.68 -7.04
CA ILE A 364 9.70 16.74 -6.01
C ILE A 364 10.80 15.76 -5.56
N ALA A 365 11.61 15.23 -6.49
CA ALA A 365 12.56 14.15 -6.19
C ALA A 365 13.61 14.47 -5.11
N PRO A 366 14.12 15.70 -4.98
CA PRO A 366 15.05 16.02 -3.90
C PRO A 366 14.48 15.79 -2.49
N PHE A 367 13.15 15.81 -2.36
CA PHE A 367 12.44 15.75 -1.09
C PHE A 367 11.90 14.34 -0.74
N TYR A 368 12.02 13.34 -1.63
CA TYR A 368 11.59 11.97 -1.32
C TYR A 368 12.32 11.40 -0.08
N ALA A 369 13.59 11.72 0.09
CA ALA A 369 14.34 11.31 1.28
C ALA A 369 13.74 11.91 2.58
N ILE A 370 13.18 13.12 2.54
CA ILE A 370 12.50 13.74 3.68
C ILE A 370 11.21 13.00 4.00
N PHE A 371 10.44 12.60 2.98
CA PHE A 371 9.24 11.79 3.17
C PHE A 371 9.54 10.47 3.88
N SER A 372 10.72 9.89 3.66
CA SER A 372 11.12 8.65 4.34
C SER A 372 11.23 8.80 5.86
N ILE A 373 11.48 10.00 6.39
CA ILE A 373 11.43 10.26 7.84
C ILE A 373 10.03 10.01 8.38
N ILE A 374 9.00 10.47 7.66
CA ILE A 374 7.59 10.29 8.02
C ILE A 374 7.27 8.81 8.11
N GLU A 375 7.59 8.03 7.06
CA GLU A 375 7.30 6.60 7.00
C GLU A 375 8.04 5.79 8.06
N ASN A 376 9.32 6.06 8.28
CA ASN A 376 10.11 5.36 9.30
C ASN A 376 9.63 5.67 10.72
N ALA A 377 9.38 6.95 11.04
CA ALA A 377 8.89 7.34 12.34
C ALA A 377 7.47 6.80 12.60
N SER A 378 6.57 6.95 11.62
CA SER A 378 5.23 6.38 11.67
C SER A 378 5.26 4.86 11.83
N GLY A 379 6.09 4.16 11.04
CA GLY A 379 6.24 2.70 11.11
C GLY A 379 6.76 2.23 12.47
N SER A 380 7.76 2.91 13.03
CA SER A 380 8.29 2.61 14.36
C SER A 380 7.23 2.77 15.46
N ILE A 381 6.48 3.87 15.44
CA ILE A 381 5.42 4.15 16.42
C ILE A 381 4.25 3.18 16.26
N ARG A 382 3.83 2.89 15.01
CA ARG A 382 2.79 1.89 14.69
C ARG A 382 3.17 0.51 15.21
N GLY A 383 4.44 0.11 15.06
CA GLY A 383 4.95 -1.16 15.57
C GLY A 383 4.76 -1.33 17.10
N ALA A 384 4.76 -0.24 17.86
CA ALA A 384 4.41 -0.25 19.28
C ALA A 384 2.89 -0.32 19.57
N GLY A 385 2.04 -0.40 18.54
CA GLY A 385 0.58 -0.43 18.68
C GLY A 385 -0.08 0.95 18.74
N VAL A 386 0.68 2.03 18.64
CA VAL A 386 0.18 3.41 18.68
C VAL A 386 -0.06 3.88 17.24
N SER A 387 -1.32 3.88 16.78
CA SER A 387 -1.66 4.24 15.39
C SER A 387 -2.45 5.54 15.26
N LEU A 388 -3.20 5.95 16.29
CA LEU A 388 -4.02 7.15 16.25
C LEU A 388 -3.19 8.43 16.06
N GLN A 389 -2.10 8.58 16.81
CA GLN A 389 -1.25 9.75 16.73
C GLN A 389 -0.53 9.88 15.37
N PRO A 390 0.14 8.83 14.83
CA PRO A 390 0.64 8.87 13.47
C PRO A 390 -0.42 9.22 12.43
N MET A 391 -1.64 8.67 12.53
CA MET A 391 -2.75 9.04 11.66
C MET A 391 -3.04 10.54 11.74
N LEU A 392 -3.20 11.10 12.94
CA LEU A 392 -3.51 12.52 13.13
C LEU A 392 -2.39 13.43 12.59
N LEU A 393 -1.13 13.08 12.86
CA LEU A 393 0.02 13.82 12.33
C LEU A 393 0.06 13.79 10.81
N THR A 394 -0.20 12.64 10.20
CA THR A 394 -0.23 12.51 8.73
C THR A 394 -1.42 13.24 8.12
N ILE A 395 -2.63 13.10 8.68
CA ILE A 395 -3.83 13.78 8.16
C ILE A 395 -3.63 15.30 8.25
N PHE A 396 -3.16 15.81 9.38
CA PHE A 396 -2.90 17.24 9.51
C PHE A 396 -1.79 17.69 8.55
N GLY A 397 -0.63 17.04 8.58
CA GLY A 397 0.56 17.46 7.87
C GLY A 397 0.49 17.29 6.35
N THR A 398 -0.21 16.26 5.87
CA THR A 398 -0.32 16.02 4.43
C THR A 398 -1.69 16.31 3.85
N VAL A 399 -2.78 16.00 4.55
CA VAL A 399 -4.13 16.20 3.97
C VAL A 399 -4.61 17.63 4.21
N VAL A 400 -4.69 18.06 5.49
CA VAL A 400 -5.23 19.40 5.83
C VAL A 400 -4.37 20.52 5.23
N LEU A 401 -3.05 20.41 5.33
CA LEU A 401 -2.15 21.42 4.75
C LEU A 401 -2.26 21.47 3.22
N ARG A 402 -2.47 20.34 2.53
CA ARG A 402 -2.70 20.36 1.08
C ARG A 402 -4.03 21.00 0.70
N VAL A 403 -5.10 20.75 1.47
CA VAL A 403 -6.38 21.42 1.29
C VAL A 403 -6.22 22.94 1.46
N ILE A 404 -5.55 23.37 2.53
CA ILE A 404 -5.25 24.80 2.76
C ILE A 404 -4.43 25.37 1.59
N TRP A 405 -3.41 24.63 1.11
CA TRP A 405 -2.58 25.07 -0.01
C TRP A 405 -3.41 25.33 -1.26
N VAL A 406 -4.22 24.36 -1.66
CA VAL A 406 -5.02 24.44 -2.89
C VAL A 406 -6.07 25.55 -2.83
N PHE A 407 -6.76 25.72 -1.70
CA PHE A 407 -7.86 26.69 -1.61
C PHE A 407 -7.47 28.07 -1.11
N ALA A 408 -6.42 28.20 -0.30
CA ALA A 408 -6.04 29.46 0.30
C ALA A 408 -4.74 30.05 -0.24
N ILE A 409 -3.79 29.21 -0.73
CA ILE A 409 -2.48 29.68 -1.17
C ILE A 409 -2.38 29.73 -2.69
N MET A 410 -2.83 28.69 -3.39
CA MET A 410 -2.82 28.63 -4.86
C MET A 410 -3.49 29.84 -5.56
N PRO A 411 -4.57 30.44 -5.04
CA PRO A 411 -5.18 31.62 -5.70
C PRO A 411 -4.28 32.84 -5.82
N PHE A 412 -3.22 32.94 -5.01
CA PHE A 412 -2.28 34.07 -5.07
C PHE A 412 -1.26 33.94 -6.22
N ASP A 413 -0.92 32.70 -6.59
CA ASP A 413 -0.03 32.39 -7.72
C ASP A 413 -0.44 31.04 -8.32
N PRO A 414 -1.32 31.04 -9.35
CA PRO A 414 -1.82 29.81 -9.98
C PRO A 414 -0.80 29.24 -10.99
N SER A 415 0.47 29.09 -10.59
CA SER A 415 1.51 28.45 -11.40
C SER A 415 1.73 27.00 -11.03
N LEU A 416 2.27 26.20 -11.98
CA LEU A 416 2.60 24.81 -11.76
C LEU A 416 3.65 24.67 -10.65
N GLU A 417 4.69 25.50 -10.69
CA GLU A 417 5.77 25.51 -9.70
C GLU A 417 5.22 25.74 -8.30
N HIS A 418 4.28 26.66 -8.16
CA HIS A 418 3.63 26.94 -6.87
C HIS A 418 2.79 25.75 -6.40
N LEU A 419 2.10 25.05 -7.29
CA LEU A 419 1.42 23.81 -6.93
C LEU A 419 2.42 22.73 -6.46
N LEU A 420 3.54 22.56 -7.16
CA LEU A 420 4.54 21.55 -6.81
C LEU A 420 5.18 21.79 -5.44
N LEU A 421 5.28 23.04 -4.99
CA LEU A 421 5.81 23.39 -3.66
C LEU A 421 4.98 22.80 -2.50
N VAL A 422 3.73 22.42 -2.74
CA VAL A 422 2.91 21.77 -1.73
C VAL A 422 3.57 20.49 -1.17
N TYR A 423 4.29 19.73 -2.01
CA TYR A 423 4.93 18.49 -1.59
C TYR A 423 6.11 18.73 -0.63
N PRO A 424 7.18 19.47 -1.02
CA PRO A 424 8.29 19.72 -0.13
C PRO A 424 7.87 20.42 1.17
N VAL A 425 6.98 21.40 1.11
CA VAL A 425 6.53 22.13 2.31
C VAL A 425 5.77 21.24 3.27
N THR A 426 4.76 20.51 2.77
CA THR A 426 3.95 19.62 3.62
C THR A 426 4.79 18.45 4.17
N TRP A 427 5.70 17.89 3.38
CA TRP A 427 6.59 16.82 3.86
C TRP A 427 7.57 17.31 4.90
N LEU A 428 8.14 18.51 4.74
CA LEU A 428 9.07 19.08 5.72
C LEU A 428 8.38 19.34 7.06
N ILE A 429 7.17 19.94 7.03
CA ILE A 429 6.38 20.18 8.22
C ILE A 429 6.02 18.85 8.90
N THR A 430 5.52 17.88 8.13
CA THR A 430 5.12 16.58 8.66
C THR A 430 6.30 15.79 9.22
N ALA A 431 7.45 15.79 8.52
CA ALA A 431 8.67 15.15 8.99
C ALA A 431 9.17 15.78 10.31
N THR A 432 9.09 17.11 10.41
CA THR A 432 9.44 17.83 11.64
C THR A 432 8.52 17.44 12.80
N MET A 433 7.20 17.39 12.56
CA MET A 433 6.22 16.95 13.56
C MET A 433 6.47 15.51 14.03
N PHE A 434 6.73 14.60 13.10
CA PHE A 434 7.06 13.21 13.43
C PHE A 434 8.38 13.09 14.17
N THR A 435 9.40 13.86 13.79
CA THR A 435 10.70 13.88 14.46
C THR A 435 10.56 14.33 15.90
N ILE A 436 9.85 15.44 16.14
CA ILE A 436 9.59 15.96 17.50
C ILE A 436 8.82 14.92 18.31
N TYR A 437 7.74 14.36 17.75
CA TYR A 437 6.91 13.38 18.45
C TYR A 437 7.67 12.09 18.76
N HIS A 438 8.46 11.57 17.81
CA HIS A 438 9.25 10.37 18.02
C HIS A 438 10.33 10.58 19.10
N HIS A 439 11.04 11.72 19.09
CA HIS A 439 12.08 12.01 20.08
C HIS A 439 11.53 12.33 21.47
N SER A 440 10.31 12.84 21.59
CA SER A 440 9.69 13.10 22.91
C SER A 440 9.56 11.83 23.77
N GLY A 441 9.53 10.64 23.13
CA GLY A 441 9.36 9.34 23.81
C GLY A 441 7.99 9.12 24.44
N ASN A 442 7.09 10.11 24.43
CA ASN A 442 5.75 10.03 25.03
C ASN A 442 4.88 8.92 24.45
N TRP A 443 5.11 8.57 23.17
CA TRP A 443 4.41 7.47 22.51
C TRP A 443 4.78 6.11 23.11
N LEU A 444 6.04 5.93 23.54
CA LEU A 444 6.49 4.67 24.14
C LEU A 444 5.88 4.49 25.54
N GLY A 445 5.81 5.57 26.34
CA GLY A 445 5.13 5.53 27.63
C GLY A 445 3.64 5.20 27.51
N ARG A 446 2.96 5.73 26.48
CA ARG A 446 1.55 5.37 26.20
C ARG A 446 1.40 3.91 25.73
N ALA A 447 2.30 3.43 24.90
CA ALA A 447 2.28 2.05 24.40
C ALA A 447 2.50 1.03 25.55
N THR A 448 3.32 1.36 26.53
CA THR A 448 3.60 0.46 27.67
C THR A 448 2.53 0.52 28.76
N ALA A 449 1.64 1.53 28.74
CA ALA A 449 0.53 1.67 29.67
C ALA A 449 -0.77 0.98 29.19
N GLN A 450 -0.82 0.55 27.95
CA GLN A 450 -1.91 -0.24 27.35
C GLN A 450 -1.63 -1.75 27.48
#